data_f3aea72d12c1bdb8a7aeba90f8e39768
#
_entry.id   f3aea72d12c1bdb8a7aeba90f8e39768
#
_cell.length_a   1.000
_cell.length_b   1.000
_cell.length_c   1.000
_cell.angle_alpha   90.00
_cell.angle_beta   90.00
_cell.angle_gamma   90.00
#
_symmetry.space_group_name_H-M   'P 1'
#
loop_
_entity.id
_entity.type
_entity.pdbx_description
1 polymer ?
#
loop_
_entity_poly.entity_id
_entity_poly.type
_entity_poly.pdbx_seq_one_letter_code
_entity_poly.pdbx_strand_id
1 'polypeptide(L)'
;MKESKFMGHFTHGSYQNVLTLLRGMQSFGFRPNASSVSVVLQAVTELRLLKYGRESHGYILRNGLDYDLYVGTSLMDMYVKNDCLQNAQEVFDNMKNRNIVAWNSLISGYCFKGLFVNAKKMLNQMEEEEIKPDLVSWNSLVSGYSIWGQSKEALVIIHHMKNSGIYPNVVTWTSLISGSLQNENYRESLKFFIQMQQEDIKPNSTTMSSLLQTCGGLGLLQNGKEIHCLCLKNGFIKDAYVATGLIDMYSKSGNLKSAREVFRKSANKTLASWNCMIMGFAIYGNGKEAILLFHELLETGFQPDAITFTALLAACKNSGLVEEGWKYFDSMSTDYNIIPTIEHYSCMVDLLGKAGYLDEAWDFIRTMPFKPDATIWGALLGSCRIHGHLEYAEIASRRLFKLEPCNSANYNLMMNLLAMSNRWEDVERLRHSMDEVGVKSVLVWSWIQIDQIVHVFSAEGAPHPATGEIYFELYHLVSEMKKLGYVPDTRCVYQDIDEEEKGKVLLSHTEKLAIVYGLMKTKSRAPIRVIKNTRVCSDCHTAAKYMSLVRGREIFLRDGARFHHFREGECSCNDCWQ
;
A
#
# COMPACT_ATOMS: atom_id res chain seq x y z
N MET A 1 -21.74 25.30 -36.50
CA MET A 1 -21.82 25.93 -35.17
C MET A 1 -22.15 24.93 -34.04
N LYS A 2 -23.08 23.97 -34.18
CA LYS A 2 -23.39 22.97 -33.14
C LYS A 2 -22.29 21.90 -32.99
N GLU A 3 -21.71 21.40 -34.10
CA GLU A 3 -20.58 20.46 -34.08
C GLU A 3 -19.32 21.07 -33.47
N SER A 4 -19.04 22.35 -33.72
CA SER A 4 -17.90 23.04 -33.13
C SER A 4 -18.05 23.20 -31.60
N LYS A 5 -19.25 23.40 -31.06
CA LYS A 5 -19.53 23.38 -29.61
C LYS A 5 -19.39 21.96 -29.01
N PHE A 6 -19.82 20.94 -29.74
CA PHE A 6 -19.72 19.54 -29.37
C PHE A 6 -18.25 19.12 -29.20
N MET A 7 -17.42 19.44 -30.19
CA MET A 7 -15.97 19.22 -30.11
C MET A 7 -15.30 20.08 -29.04
N GLY A 8 -15.77 21.33 -28.83
CA GLY A 8 -15.25 22.19 -27.75
C GLY A 8 -15.48 21.64 -26.36
N HIS A 9 -16.63 21.07 -26.03
CA HIS A 9 -16.88 20.43 -24.74
C HIS A 9 -16.07 19.17 -24.53
N PHE A 10 -15.83 18.43 -25.62
CA PHE A 10 -14.95 17.24 -25.55
C PHE A 10 -13.50 17.63 -25.25
N THR A 11 -12.95 18.61 -25.96
CA THR A 11 -11.55 19.08 -25.73
C THR A 11 -11.31 19.67 -24.33
N HIS A 12 -12.38 20.16 -23.68
CA HIS A 12 -12.33 20.64 -22.29
C HIS A 12 -12.68 19.58 -21.22
N GLY A 13 -12.80 18.29 -21.60
CA GLY A 13 -13.10 17.19 -20.68
C GLY A 13 -14.52 17.19 -20.09
N SER A 14 -15.44 17.99 -20.66
CA SER A 14 -16.84 18.09 -20.18
C SER A 14 -17.71 16.97 -20.76
N TYR A 15 -17.38 15.71 -20.52
CA TYR A 15 -18.02 14.53 -21.11
C TYR A 15 -19.54 14.44 -20.87
N GLN A 16 -20.01 14.87 -19.70
CA GLN A 16 -21.44 14.93 -19.39
C GLN A 16 -22.19 15.88 -20.31
N ASN A 17 -21.57 17.02 -20.66
CA ASN A 17 -22.14 17.99 -21.58
C ASN A 17 -22.17 17.46 -23.00
N VAL A 18 -21.21 16.64 -23.40
CA VAL A 18 -21.21 15.96 -24.71
C VAL A 18 -22.43 15.07 -24.85
N LEU A 19 -22.76 14.25 -23.86
CA LEU A 19 -23.93 13.37 -23.87
C LEU A 19 -25.26 14.17 -23.85
N THR A 20 -25.32 15.26 -23.10
CA THR A 20 -26.49 16.13 -23.03
C THR A 20 -26.75 16.83 -24.36
N LEU A 21 -25.70 17.33 -25.00
CA LEU A 21 -25.78 17.94 -26.32
C LEU A 21 -26.21 16.94 -27.40
N LEU A 22 -25.70 15.71 -27.36
CA LEU A 22 -26.09 14.64 -28.29
C LEU A 22 -27.59 14.38 -28.21
N ARG A 23 -28.17 14.24 -27.01
CA ARG A 23 -29.61 14.07 -26.82
C ARG A 23 -30.39 15.24 -27.38
N GLY A 24 -29.94 16.47 -27.14
CA GLY A 24 -30.55 17.68 -27.71
C GLY A 24 -30.43 17.73 -29.24
N MET A 25 -29.35 17.27 -29.85
CA MET A 25 -29.18 17.21 -31.30
C MET A 25 -30.09 16.15 -31.91
N GLN A 26 -30.25 14.99 -31.29
CA GLN A 26 -31.14 13.91 -31.73
C GLN A 26 -32.62 14.37 -31.72
N SER A 27 -33.05 15.12 -30.69
CA SER A 27 -34.43 15.65 -30.63
C SER A 27 -34.75 16.63 -31.75
N PHE A 28 -33.75 17.23 -32.41
CA PHE A 28 -33.87 18.08 -33.59
C PHE A 28 -33.64 17.31 -34.91
N GLY A 29 -33.67 15.99 -34.90
CA GLY A 29 -33.48 15.14 -36.07
C GLY A 29 -32.05 15.05 -36.61
N PHE A 30 -31.06 15.49 -35.84
CA PHE A 30 -29.65 15.36 -36.22
C PHE A 30 -29.21 13.88 -36.15
N ARG A 31 -28.60 13.41 -37.24
CA ARG A 31 -28.02 12.08 -37.32
C ARG A 31 -26.50 12.16 -37.06
N PRO A 32 -25.97 11.60 -35.95
CA PRO A 32 -24.55 11.58 -35.70
C PRO A 32 -23.78 10.88 -36.81
N ASN A 33 -22.71 11.50 -37.29
CA ASN A 33 -21.76 10.93 -38.25
C ASN A 33 -20.66 10.15 -37.52
N ALA A 34 -19.74 9.51 -38.24
CA ALA A 34 -18.64 8.74 -37.69
C ALA A 34 -17.81 9.51 -36.63
N SER A 35 -17.45 10.76 -36.93
CA SER A 35 -16.69 11.61 -35.99
C SER A 35 -17.47 11.91 -34.71
N SER A 36 -18.77 12.24 -34.82
CA SER A 36 -19.61 12.50 -33.64
C SER A 36 -19.79 11.25 -32.78
N VAL A 37 -19.96 10.08 -33.41
CA VAL A 37 -20.10 8.78 -32.71
C VAL A 37 -18.81 8.41 -31.97
N SER A 38 -17.64 8.60 -32.58
CA SER A 38 -16.34 8.34 -31.91
C SER A 38 -16.16 9.20 -30.65
N VAL A 39 -16.54 10.50 -30.73
CA VAL A 39 -16.51 11.41 -29.57
C VAL A 39 -17.47 10.97 -28.45
N VAL A 40 -18.67 10.50 -28.83
CA VAL A 40 -19.64 9.95 -27.86
C VAL A 40 -19.11 8.70 -27.19
N LEU A 41 -18.53 7.78 -27.96
CA LEU A 41 -17.94 6.56 -27.43
C LEU A 41 -16.81 6.88 -26.43
N GLN A 42 -15.95 7.85 -26.75
CA GLN A 42 -14.90 8.29 -25.81
C GLN A 42 -15.50 8.92 -24.56
N ALA A 43 -16.52 9.76 -24.65
CA ALA A 43 -17.19 10.32 -23.46
C ALA A 43 -17.87 9.22 -22.61
N VAL A 44 -18.50 8.24 -23.22
CA VAL A 44 -19.09 7.07 -22.56
C VAL A 44 -18.02 6.22 -21.88
N THR A 45 -16.87 6.09 -22.51
CA THR A 45 -15.70 5.36 -21.97
C THR A 45 -15.18 6.02 -20.70
N GLU A 46 -14.95 7.33 -20.73
CA GLU A 46 -14.42 8.07 -19.58
C GLU A 46 -15.41 8.09 -18.39
N LEU A 47 -16.72 8.16 -18.70
CA LEU A 47 -17.79 8.11 -17.69
C LEU A 47 -18.17 6.68 -17.26
N ARG A 48 -17.58 5.65 -17.84
CA ARG A 48 -17.89 4.21 -17.62
C ARG A 48 -19.36 3.85 -17.73
N LEU A 49 -20.04 4.43 -18.71
CA LEU A 49 -21.48 4.27 -18.93
C LEU A 49 -21.79 3.17 -19.96
N LEU A 50 -21.53 1.91 -19.62
CA LEU A 50 -21.69 0.76 -20.54
C LEU A 50 -23.06 0.70 -21.22
N LYS A 51 -24.16 1.06 -20.52
CA LYS A 51 -25.50 1.07 -21.12
C LYS A 51 -25.57 1.97 -22.36
N TYR A 52 -25.05 3.20 -22.25
CA TYR A 52 -24.98 4.13 -23.39
C TYR A 52 -24.02 3.66 -24.47
N GLY A 53 -22.95 2.95 -24.10
CA GLY A 53 -22.04 2.31 -25.05
C GLY A 53 -22.76 1.27 -25.90
N ARG A 54 -23.59 0.42 -25.32
CA ARG A 54 -24.41 -0.58 -26.03
C ARG A 54 -25.47 0.07 -26.92
N GLU A 55 -26.12 1.13 -26.47
CA GLU A 55 -27.06 1.91 -27.28
C GLU A 55 -26.35 2.53 -28.49
N SER A 56 -25.15 3.09 -28.30
CA SER A 56 -24.31 3.62 -29.39
C SER A 56 -23.89 2.52 -30.36
N HIS A 57 -23.53 1.33 -29.91
CA HIS A 57 -23.23 0.17 -30.75
C HIS A 57 -24.42 -0.20 -31.63
N GLY A 58 -25.63 -0.29 -31.06
CA GLY A 58 -26.84 -0.53 -31.82
C GLY A 58 -27.14 0.57 -32.88
N TYR A 59 -26.81 1.83 -32.59
CA TYR A 59 -26.88 2.92 -33.57
C TYR A 59 -25.87 2.75 -34.70
N ILE A 60 -24.62 2.41 -34.38
CA ILE A 60 -23.52 2.16 -35.31
C ILE A 60 -23.94 1.10 -36.34
N LEU A 61 -24.42 -0.05 -35.88
CA LEU A 61 -24.86 -1.15 -36.73
C LEU A 61 -26.02 -0.76 -37.64
N ARG A 62 -27.04 -0.08 -37.09
CA ARG A 62 -28.22 0.35 -37.92
C ARG A 62 -27.90 1.37 -38.98
N ASN A 63 -26.82 2.15 -38.83
CA ASN A 63 -26.44 3.20 -39.77
C ASN A 63 -25.23 2.81 -40.64
N GLY A 64 -24.73 1.55 -40.53
CA GLY A 64 -23.60 1.06 -41.32
C GLY A 64 -22.29 1.81 -41.04
N LEU A 65 -22.09 2.25 -39.79
CA LEU A 65 -20.87 2.94 -39.35
C LEU A 65 -19.82 1.95 -38.77
N ASP A 66 -20.14 0.69 -38.68
CA ASP A 66 -19.29 -0.40 -38.22
C ASP A 66 -18.09 -0.68 -39.14
N TYR A 67 -18.17 -0.26 -40.40
CA TYR A 67 -17.07 -0.33 -41.37
C TYR A 67 -16.04 0.78 -41.22
N ASP A 68 -16.34 1.84 -40.45
CA ASP A 68 -15.41 2.94 -40.23
C ASP A 68 -14.36 2.51 -39.19
N LEU A 69 -13.08 2.59 -39.56
CA LEU A 69 -11.96 2.17 -38.76
C LEU A 69 -11.88 2.89 -37.39
N TYR A 70 -12.15 4.18 -37.37
CA TYR A 70 -12.09 5.00 -36.15
C TYR A 70 -13.26 4.70 -35.23
N VAL A 71 -14.46 4.49 -35.77
CA VAL A 71 -15.64 4.11 -35.00
C VAL A 71 -15.45 2.72 -34.40
N GLY A 72 -14.98 1.75 -35.19
CA GLY A 72 -14.70 0.40 -34.73
C GLY A 72 -13.65 0.36 -33.59
N THR A 73 -12.55 1.09 -33.77
CA THR A 73 -11.51 1.21 -32.74
C THR A 73 -12.03 1.88 -31.46
N SER A 74 -12.81 2.96 -31.58
CA SER A 74 -13.39 3.64 -30.41
C SER A 74 -14.45 2.79 -29.70
N LEU A 75 -15.23 2.02 -30.44
CA LEU A 75 -16.24 1.10 -29.91
C LEU A 75 -15.57 -0.05 -29.14
N MET A 76 -14.51 -0.60 -29.70
CA MET A 76 -13.71 -1.65 -29.04
C MET A 76 -13.05 -1.14 -27.77
N ASP A 77 -12.41 0.04 -27.80
CA ASP A 77 -11.79 0.67 -26.61
C ASP A 77 -12.84 0.94 -25.51
N MET A 78 -14.05 1.36 -25.90
CA MET A 78 -15.19 1.51 -24.99
C MET A 78 -15.52 0.20 -24.29
N TYR A 79 -15.56 -0.92 -24.99
CA TYR A 79 -15.84 -2.22 -24.39
C TYR A 79 -14.68 -2.70 -23.52
N VAL A 80 -13.42 -2.53 -23.94
CA VAL A 80 -12.23 -2.85 -23.16
C VAL A 80 -12.23 -2.12 -21.82
N LYS A 81 -12.42 -0.81 -21.82
CA LYS A 81 -12.39 0.02 -20.61
C LYS A 81 -13.62 -0.14 -19.71
N ASN A 82 -14.73 -0.70 -20.23
CA ASN A 82 -15.91 -1.08 -19.46
C ASN A 82 -15.91 -2.58 -19.09
N ASP A 83 -14.75 -3.25 -19.11
CA ASP A 83 -14.58 -4.64 -18.69
C ASP A 83 -15.32 -5.72 -19.51
N CYS A 84 -15.74 -5.39 -20.72
CA CYS A 84 -16.51 -6.26 -21.61
C CYS A 84 -15.63 -6.81 -22.74
N LEU A 85 -14.56 -7.56 -22.42
CA LEU A 85 -13.57 -8.05 -23.38
C LEU A 85 -14.14 -8.95 -24.48
N GLN A 86 -15.18 -9.75 -24.19
CA GLN A 86 -15.85 -10.56 -25.22
C GLN A 86 -16.47 -9.70 -26.32
N ASN A 87 -17.20 -8.66 -25.93
CA ASN A 87 -17.78 -7.74 -26.91
C ASN A 87 -16.69 -6.96 -27.67
N ALA A 88 -15.58 -6.62 -27.00
CA ALA A 88 -14.43 -5.99 -27.68
C ALA A 88 -13.82 -6.93 -28.72
N GLN A 89 -13.66 -8.22 -28.41
CA GLN A 89 -13.16 -9.23 -29.33
C GLN A 89 -14.13 -9.42 -30.52
N GLU A 90 -15.45 -9.51 -30.28
CA GLU A 90 -16.45 -9.61 -31.34
C GLU A 90 -16.41 -8.40 -32.32
N VAL A 91 -16.26 -7.19 -31.76
CA VAL A 91 -16.10 -5.99 -32.60
C VAL A 91 -14.82 -6.09 -33.44
N PHE A 92 -13.71 -6.49 -32.81
CA PHE A 92 -12.42 -6.64 -33.46
C PHE A 92 -12.46 -7.70 -34.57
N ASP A 93 -13.10 -8.84 -34.34
CA ASP A 93 -13.20 -9.93 -35.32
C ASP A 93 -14.04 -9.53 -36.56
N ASN A 94 -15.04 -8.65 -36.34
CA ASN A 94 -15.90 -8.13 -37.41
C ASN A 94 -15.29 -6.92 -38.17
N MET A 95 -14.18 -6.35 -37.70
CA MET A 95 -13.48 -5.26 -38.41
C MET A 95 -12.83 -5.77 -39.68
N LYS A 96 -13.16 -5.17 -40.84
CA LYS A 96 -12.54 -5.50 -42.13
C LYS A 96 -11.07 -5.06 -42.21
N ASN A 97 -10.78 -3.89 -41.68
CA ASN A 97 -9.42 -3.33 -41.61
C ASN A 97 -9.07 -3.11 -40.17
N ARG A 98 -7.91 -3.61 -39.76
CA ARG A 98 -7.39 -3.50 -38.38
C ARG A 98 -6.13 -2.65 -38.39
N ASN A 99 -6.11 -1.60 -37.58
CA ASN A 99 -4.89 -0.80 -37.40
C ASN A 99 -4.16 -1.22 -36.11
N ILE A 100 -2.94 -0.77 -35.99
CA ILE A 100 -2.11 -1.06 -34.81
C ILE A 100 -2.75 -0.64 -33.49
N VAL A 101 -3.59 0.42 -33.50
CA VAL A 101 -4.29 0.91 -32.30
C VAL A 101 -5.35 -0.10 -31.84
N ALA A 102 -6.09 -0.71 -32.79
CA ALA A 102 -7.06 -1.74 -32.47
C ALA A 102 -6.40 -2.97 -31.82
N TRP A 103 -5.29 -3.44 -32.38
CA TRP A 103 -4.49 -4.51 -31.80
C TRP A 103 -3.99 -4.17 -30.39
N ASN A 104 -3.38 -3.00 -30.21
CA ASN A 104 -2.82 -2.55 -28.94
C ASN A 104 -3.90 -2.39 -27.86
N SER A 105 -5.08 -1.89 -28.20
CA SER A 105 -6.20 -1.77 -27.26
C SER A 105 -6.65 -3.15 -26.75
N LEU A 106 -6.77 -4.14 -27.64
CA LEU A 106 -7.20 -5.48 -27.26
C LEU A 106 -6.13 -6.22 -26.46
N ILE A 107 -4.86 -6.14 -26.89
CA ILE A 107 -3.71 -6.68 -26.13
C ILE A 107 -3.67 -6.08 -24.72
N SER A 108 -3.79 -4.77 -24.61
CA SER A 108 -3.81 -4.07 -23.32
C SER A 108 -4.99 -4.52 -22.44
N GLY A 109 -6.17 -4.69 -23.02
CA GLY A 109 -7.36 -5.19 -22.31
C GLY A 109 -7.16 -6.60 -21.74
N TYR A 110 -6.61 -7.52 -22.53
CA TYR A 110 -6.28 -8.87 -22.06
C TYR A 110 -5.21 -8.85 -20.96
N CYS A 111 -4.16 -8.02 -21.13
CA CYS A 111 -3.11 -7.86 -20.13
C CYS A 111 -3.66 -7.32 -18.80
N PHE A 112 -4.54 -6.33 -18.86
CA PHE A 112 -5.15 -5.76 -17.66
C PHE A 112 -5.96 -6.79 -16.85
N LYS A 113 -6.61 -7.74 -17.55
CA LYS A 113 -7.35 -8.87 -16.92
C LYS A 113 -6.48 -10.08 -16.56
N GLY A 114 -5.18 -10.05 -16.82
CA GLY A 114 -4.28 -11.19 -16.57
C GLY A 114 -4.46 -12.34 -17.56
N LEU A 115 -5.15 -12.12 -18.69
CA LEU A 115 -5.40 -13.12 -19.73
C LEU A 115 -4.24 -13.18 -20.75
N PHE A 116 -3.05 -13.52 -20.24
CA PHE A 116 -1.79 -13.43 -21.01
C PHE A 116 -1.72 -14.36 -22.20
N VAL A 117 -2.39 -15.52 -22.13
CA VAL A 117 -2.47 -16.47 -23.27
C VAL A 117 -3.17 -15.79 -24.45
N ASN A 118 -4.27 -15.09 -24.20
CA ASN A 118 -5.01 -14.35 -25.21
C ASN A 118 -4.19 -13.16 -25.74
N ALA A 119 -3.54 -12.41 -24.86
CA ALA A 119 -2.69 -11.28 -25.26
C ALA A 119 -1.54 -11.72 -26.19
N LYS A 120 -0.87 -12.82 -25.86
CA LYS A 120 0.19 -13.40 -26.71
C LYS A 120 -0.37 -13.91 -28.04
N LYS A 121 -1.54 -14.56 -28.01
CA LYS A 121 -2.22 -14.99 -29.25
C LYS A 121 -2.51 -13.79 -30.17
N MET A 122 -2.98 -12.67 -29.60
CA MET A 122 -3.21 -11.45 -30.39
C MET A 122 -1.92 -10.89 -30.98
N LEU A 123 -0.82 -10.90 -30.22
CA LEU A 123 0.47 -10.45 -30.73
C LEU A 123 0.95 -11.32 -31.91
N ASN A 124 0.85 -12.64 -31.80
CA ASN A 124 1.22 -13.56 -32.88
C ASN A 124 0.32 -13.37 -34.11
N GLN A 125 -0.99 -13.22 -33.94
CA GLN A 125 -1.91 -12.95 -35.04
C GLN A 125 -1.62 -11.62 -35.73
N MET A 126 -1.21 -10.59 -34.97
CA MET A 126 -0.80 -9.30 -35.51
C MET A 126 0.42 -9.45 -36.44
N GLU A 127 1.39 -10.28 -36.06
CA GLU A 127 2.56 -10.60 -36.89
C GLU A 127 2.18 -11.44 -38.13
N GLU A 128 1.23 -12.39 -38.00
CA GLU A 128 0.70 -13.18 -39.12
C GLU A 128 -0.04 -12.31 -40.16
N GLU A 129 -0.69 -11.24 -39.71
CA GLU A 129 -1.31 -10.23 -40.57
C GLU A 129 -0.30 -9.18 -41.13
N GLU A 130 1.01 -9.45 -41.01
CA GLU A 130 2.12 -8.57 -41.44
C GLU A 130 2.15 -7.19 -40.74
N ILE A 131 1.41 -7.03 -39.64
CA ILE A 131 1.43 -5.82 -38.82
C ILE A 131 2.49 -5.99 -37.73
N LYS A 132 3.59 -5.26 -37.85
CA LYS A 132 4.68 -5.35 -36.87
C LYS A 132 4.27 -4.74 -35.52
N PRO A 133 4.41 -5.46 -34.40
CA PRO A 133 4.23 -4.89 -33.07
C PRO A 133 5.13 -3.68 -32.87
N ASP A 134 4.57 -2.64 -32.26
CA ASP A 134 5.29 -1.41 -31.94
C ASP A 134 5.67 -1.36 -30.43
N LEU A 135 6.27 -0.25 -30.03
CA LEU A 135 6.64 0.00 -28.64
C LEU A 135 5.43 -0.07 -27.68
N VAL A 136 4.24 0.31 -28.14
CA VAL A 136 3.00 0.27 -27.35
C VAL A 136 2.53 -1.15 -27.14
N SER A 137 2.59 -2.00 -28.19
CA SER A 137 2.26 -3.43 -28.10
C SER A 137 3.09 -4.11 -27.03
N TRP A 138 4.41 -3.94 -27.08
CA TRP A 138 5.35 -4.53 -26.14
C TRP A 138 5.20 -3.98 -24.71
N ASN A 139 5.05 -2.65 -24.57
CA ASN A 139 4.84 -2.02 -23.27
C ASN A 139 3.53 -2.46 -22.61
N SER A 140 2.47 -2.73 -23.38
CA SER A 140 1.21 -3.27 -22.85
C SER A 140 1.41 -4.65 -22.20
N LEU A 141 2.19 -5.54 -22.83
CA LEU A 141 2.55 -6.84 -22.26
C LEU A 141 3.41 -6.70 -21.02
N VAL A 142 4.50 -5.91 -21.08
CA VAL A 142 5.39 -5.68 -19.92
C VAL A 142 4.62 -5.11 -18.74
N SER A 143 3.77 -4.10 -18.99
CA SER A 143 2.94 -3.48 -17.95
C SER A 143 1.95 -4.49 -17.34
N GLY A 144 1.28 -5.27 -18.19
CA GLY A 144 0.35 -6.30 -17.73
C GLY A 144 1.02 -7.32 -16.83
N TYR A 145 2.10 -7.95 -17.28
CA TYR A 145 2.85 -8.92 -16.46
C TYR A 145 3.37 -8.30 -15.16
N SER A 146 3.81 -7.04 -15.21
CA SER A 146 4.33 -6.34 -14.03
C SER A 146 3.23 -6.08 -12.98
N ILE A 147 2.05 -5.63 -13.40
CA ILE A 147 0.89 -5.38 -12.52
C ILE A 147 0.44 -6.68 -11.81
N TRP A 148 0.51 -7.81 -12.50
CA TRP A 148 0.15 -9.12 -11.95
C TRP A 148 1.31 -9.81 -11.20
N GLY A 149 2.40 -9.12 -10.91
CA GLY A 149 3.53 -9.61 -10.13
C GLY A 149 4.39 -10.66 -10.84
N GLN A 150 4.22 -10.82 -12.17
CA GLN A 150 4.96 -11.78 -12.99
C GLN A 150 6.21 -11.11 -13.61
N SER A 151 7.10 -10.63 -12.75
CA SER A 151 8.28 -9.86 -13.17
C SER A 151 9.25 -10.65 -14.04
N LYS A 152 9.34 -11.98 -13.85
CA LYS A 152 10.21 -12.85 -14.65
C LYS A 152 9.72 -12.94 -16.10
N GLU A 153 8.43 -13.10 -16.27
CA GLU A 153 7.76 -13.14 -17.56
C GLU A 153 7.86 -11.79 -18.28
N ALA A 154 7.71 -10.70 -17.53
CA ALA A 154 7.91 -9.35 -18.07
C ALA A 154 9.34 -9.15 -18.62
N LEU A 155 10.38 -9.67 -17.94
CA LEU A 155 11.76 -9.64 -18.45
C LEU A 155 11.94 -10.48 -19.71
N VAL A 156 11.27 -11.62 -19.83
CA VAL A 156 11.26 -12.44 -21.06
C VAL A 156 10.67 -11.63 -22.22
N ILE A 157 9.56 -10.92 -21.99
CA ILE A 157 8.96 -10.05 -23.00
C ILE A 157 9.93 -8.93 -23.43
N ILE A 158 10.65 -8.31 -22.50
CA ILE A 158 11.69 -7.32 -22.84
C ILE A 158 12.80 -7.92 -23.71
N HIS A 159 13.19 -9.17 -23.44
CA HIS A 159 14.18 -9.86 -24.28
C HIS A 159 13.66 -10.08 -25.70
N HIS A 160 12.41 -10.54 -25.85
CA HIS A 160 11.77 -10.70 -27.17
C HIS A 160 11.65 -9.34 -27.91
N MET A 161 11.25 -8.28 -27.20
CA MET A 161 11.19 -6.93 -27.71
C MET A 161 12.54 -6.48 -28.31
N LYS A 162 13.65 -6.70 -27.58
CA LYS A 162 15.01 -6.38 -28.05
C LYS A 162 15.39 -7.20 -29.29
N ASN A 163 15.05 -8.49 -29.31
CA ASN A 163 15.31 -9.37 -30.45
C ASN A 163 14.52 -8.94 -31.72
N SER A 164 13.35 -8.32 -31.54
CA SER A 164 12.56 -7.72 -32.62
C SER A 164 13.08 -6.33 -33.06
N GLY A 165 14.21 -5.88 -32.52
CA GLY A 165 14.83 -4.59 -32.85
C GLY A 165 14.17 -3.37 -32.17
N ILE A 166 13.28 -3.59 -31.21
CA ILE A 166 12.61 -2.54 -30.45
C ILE A 166 13.23 -2.50 -29.04
N TYR A 167 13.75 -1.33 -28.65
CA TYR A 167 14.44 -1.19 -27.36
C TYR A 167 13.52 -0.63 -26.27
N PRO A 168 13.68 -1.12 -25.01
CA PRO A 168 12.98 -0.58 -23.86
C PRO A 168 13.18 0.92 -23.71
N ASN A 169 12.14 1.60 -23.30
CA ASN A 169 12.18 3.04 -23.01
C ASN A 169 11.82 3.33 -21.54
N VAL A 170 11.71 4.60 -21.19
CA VAL A 170 11.30 5.03 -19.83
C VAL A 170 9.96 4.42 -19.39
N VAL A 171 9.00 4.24 -20.31
CA VAL A 171 7.69 3.65 -20.00
C VAL A 171 7.84 2.17 -19.62
N THR A 172 8.65 1.42 -20.39
CA THR A 172 8.94 0.00 -20.14
C THR A 172 9.48 -0.21 -18.72
N TRP A 173 10.55 0.52 -18.37
CA TRP A 173 11.19 0.38 -17.05
C TRP A 173 10.32 0.92 -15.91
N THR A 174 9.61 2.03 -16.14
CA THR A 174 8.67 2.57 -15.13
C THR A 174 7.54 1.57 -14.84
N SER A 175 7.03 0.85 -15.86
CA SER A 175 6.02 -0.19 -15.67
C SER A 175 6.52 -1.34 -14.79
N LEU A 176 7.77 -1.80 -14.99
CA LEU A 176 8.39 -2.82 -14.14
C LEU A 176 8.57 -2.33 -12.69
N ILE A 177 9.08 -1.11 -12.52
CA ILE A 177 9.32 -0.51 -11.21
C ILE A 177 8.02 -0.32 -10.46
N SER A 178 7.00 0.26 -11.11
CA SER A 178 5.68 0.52 -10.51
C SER A 178 4.89 -0.77 -10.25
N GLY A 179 4.95 -1.74 -11.17
CA GLY A 179 4.31 -3.04 -10.99
C GLY A 179 4.92 -3.83 -9.82
N SER A 180 6.25 -3.82 -9.70
CA SER A 180 6.93 -4.43 -8.55
C SER A 180 6.55 -3.74 -7.24
N LEU A 181 6.41 -2.42 -7.22
CA LEU A 181 5.92 -1.66 -6.07
C LEU A 181 4.49 -2.05 -5.68
N GLN A 182 3.57 -2.16 -6.65
CA GLN A 182 2.17 -2.54 -6.39
C GLN A 182 2.04 -3.96 -5.80
N ASN A 183 2.96 -4.85 -6.16
CA ASN A 183 3.02 -6.21 -5.61
C ASN A 183 3.93 -6.31 -4.36
N GLU A 184 4.31 -5.19 -3.77
CA GLU A 184 5.18 -5.10 -2.59
C GLU A 184 6.57 -5.74 -2.77
N ASN A 185 6.98 -6.00 -4.03
CA ASN A 185 8.29 -6.55 -4.39
C ASN A 185 9.34 -5.42 -4.44
N TYR A 186 9.48 -4.70 -3.34
CA TYR A 186 10.33 -3.52 -3.22
C TYR A 186 11.78 -3.75 -3.67
N ARG A 187 12.35 -4.93 -3.39
CA ARG A 187 13.72 -5.26 -3.79
C ARG A 187 13.88 -5.36 -5.30
N GLU A 188 12.88 -5.91 -5.99
CA GLU A 188 12.89 -5.99 -7.47
C GLU A 188 12.74 -4.60 -8.08
N SER A 189 11.88 -3.76 -7.52
CA SER A 189 11.70 -2.37 -7.95
C SER A 189 13.05 -1.61 -7.97
N LEU A 190 13.88 -1.74 -6.92
CA LEU A 190 15.22 -1.14 -6.88
C LEU A 190 16.18 -1.77 -7.90
N LYS A 191 16.13 -3.09 -8.10
CA LYS A 191 16.97 -3.78 -9.11
C LYS A 191 16.65 -3.29 -10.52
N PHE A 192 15.36 -3.13 -10.85
CA PHE A 192 14.95 -2.61 -12.15
C PHE A 192 15.39 -1.17 -12.38
N PHE A 193 15.40 -0.36 -11.34
CA PHE A 193 15.97 0.98 -11.44
C PHE A 193 17.47 0.97 -11.76
N ILE A 194 18.26 0.09 -11.13
CA ILE A 194 19.69 -0.08 -11.44
C ILE A 194 19.86 -0.51 -12.90
N GLN A 195 19.05 -1.46 -13.40
CA GLN A 195 19.10 -1.89 -14.80
C GLN A 195 18.71 -0.76 -15.76
N MET A 196 17.68 0.03 -15.43
CA MET A 196 17.30 1.22 -16.20
C MET A 196 18.47 2.21 -16.34
N GLN A 197 19.22 2.43 -15.25
CA GLN A 197 20.41 3.31 -15.26
C GLN A 197 21.57 2.72 -16.07
N GLN A 198 21.77 1.38 -16.01
CA GLN A 198 22.80 0.69 -16.80
C GLN A 198 22.53 0.78 -18.31
N GLU A 199 21.27 0.90 -18.71
CA GLU A 199 20.86 1.12 -20.10
C GLU A 199 20.83 2.62 -20.48
N ASP A 200 21.34 3.51 -19.63
CA ASP A 200 21.38 4.98 -19.82
C ASP A 200 19.99 5.61 -20.06
N ILE A 201 18.92 4.97 -19.54
CA ILE A 201 17.56 5.47 -19.65
C ILE A 201 17.24 6.39 -18.47
N LYS A 202 16.95 7.66 -18.78
CA LYS A 202 16.66 8.68 -17.76
C LYS A 202 15.28 8.45 -17.13
N PRO A 203 15.18 8.45 -15.78
CA PRO A 203 13.90 8.32 -15.10
C PRO A 203 13.03 9.58 -15.31
N ASN A 204 11.71 9.38 -15.22
CA ASN A 204 10.72 10.47 -15.20
C ASN A 204 10.14 10.65 -13.77
N SER A 205 9.22 11.61 -13.60
CA SER A 205 8.57 11.88 -12.30
C SER A 205 7.86 10.65 -11.74
N THR A 206 7.20 9.85 -12.57
CA THR A 206 6.50 8.62 -12.16
C THR A 206 7.50 7.58 -11.64
N THR A 207 8.61 7.39 -12.34
CA THR A 207 9.72 6.51 -11.88
C THR A 207 10.20 6.94 -10.51
N MET A 208 10.47 8.25 -10.33
CA MET A 208 10.98 8.79 -9.07
C MET A 208 9.98 8.63 -7.93
N SER A 209 8.69 8.90 -8.19
CA SER A 209 7.62 8.71 -7.21
C SER A 209 7.51 7.24 -6.77
N SER A 210 7.57 6.28 -7.71
CA SER A 210 7.53 4.85 -7.39
C SER A 210 8.73 4.40 -6.55
N LEU A 211 9.93 4.91 -6.86
CA LEU A 211 11.14 4.61 -6.10
C LEU A 211 11.11 5.20 -4.69
N LEU A 212 10.56 6.40 -4.52
CA LEU A 212 10.38 7.00 -3.20
C LEU A 212 9.43 6.15 -2.35
N GLN A 213 8.31 5.71 -2.90
CA GLN A 213 7.38 4.80 -2.21
C GLN A 213 8.05 3.46 -1.87
N THR A 214 8.88 2.91 -2.79
CA THR A 214 9.68 1.71 -2.55
C THR A 214 10.63 1.89 -1.36
N CYS A 215 11.36 3.01 -1.29
CA CYS A 215 12.25 3.32 -0.17
C CYS A 215 11.46 3.49 1.14
N GLY A 216 10.29 4.12 1.10
CA GLY A 216 9.38 4.24 2.25
C GLY A 216 8.88 2.88 2.74
N GLY A 217 8.47 1.99 1.82
CA GLY A 217 8.04 0.62 2.14
C GLY A 217 9.13 -0.17 2.89
N LEU A 218 10.36 -0.13 2.39
CA LEU A 218 11.51 -0.77 3.01
C LEU A 218 12.12 0.03 4.18
N GLY A 219 11.73 1.29 4.39
CA GLY A 219 12.33 2.17 5.40
C GLY A 219 13.80 2.51 5.14
N LEU A 220 14.22 2.52 3.88
CA LEU A 220 15.59 2.79 3.45
C LEU A 220 15.83 4.31 3.36
N LEU A 221 16.03 4.94 4.52
CA LEU A 221 16.19 6.40 4.60
C LEU A 221 17.36 6.93 3.75
N GLN A 222 18.49 6.23 3.71
CA GLN A 222 19.67 6.69 2.98
C GLN A 222 19.41 6.68 1.47
N ASN A 223 18.88 5.57 0.92
CA ASN A 223 18.49 5.49 -0.48
C ASN A 223 17.43 6.53 -0.84
N GLY A 224 16.43 6.72 0.06
CA GLY A 224 15.43 7.78 -0.11
C GLY A 224 16.02 9.18 -0.20
N LYS A 225 17.06 9.49 0.59
CA LYS A 225 17.81 10.76 0.48
C LYS A 225 18.56 10.90 -0.84
N GLU A 226 19.17 9.83 -1.33
CA GLU A 226 19.85 9.80 -2.63
C GLU A 226 18.86 10.08 -3.77
N ILE A 227 17.69 9.42 -3.74
CA ILE A 227 16.61 9.69 -4.70
C ILE A 227 16.09 11.13 -4.57
N HIS A 228 15.96 11.67 -3.35
CA HIS A 228 15.61 13.07 -3.14
C HIS A 228 16.64 14.01 -3.79
N CYS A 229 17.94 13.73 -3.64
CA CYS A 229 19.00 14.49 -4.32
C CYS A 229 18.87 14.42 -5.85
N LEU A 230 18.53 13.24 -6.41
CA LEU A 230 18.26 13.10 -7.84
C LEU A 230 17.04 13.91 -8.28
N CYS A 231 15.97 13.92 -7.48
CA CYS A 231 14.77 14.75 -7.74
C CYS A 231 15.10 16.24 -7.76
N LEU A 232 15.98 16.71 -6.86
CA LEU A 232 16.45 18.09 -6.83
C LEU A 232 17.27 18.44 -8.08
N LYS A 233 18.25 17.59 -8.43
CA LYS A 233 19.14 17.81 -9.60
C LYS A 233 18.37 17.85 -10.92
N ASN A 234 17.31 17.04 -11.06
CA ASN A 234 16.52 16.93 -12.29
C ASN A 234 15.26 17.82 -12.28
N GLY A 235 15.05 18.62 -11.23
CA GLY A 235 13.91 19.55 -11.15
C GLY A 235 12.55 18.90 -10.87
N PHE A 236 12.49 17.60 -10.55
CA PHE A 236 11.25 16.86 -10.29
C PHE A 236 10.55 17.28 -8.99
N ILE A 237 11.20 18.03 -8.11
CA ILE A 237 10.63 18.46 -6.83
C ILE A 237 9.39 19.37 -6.97
N LYS A 238 9.19 19.94 -8.16
CA LYS A 238 8.02 20.77 -8.48
C LYS A 238 6.77 19.92 -8.82
N ASP A 239 6.98 18.64 -9.10
CA ASP A 239 5.92 17.68 -9.39
C ASP A 239 5.22 17.28 -8.08
N ALA A 240 3.89 17.42 -8.05
CA ALA A 240 3.10 17.13 -6.86
C ALA A 240 3.15 15.66 -6.42
N TYR A 241 3.26 14.73 -7.37
CA TYR A 241 3.38 13.31 -7.07
C TYR A 241 4.74 12.98 -6.44
N VAL A 242 5.82 13.59 -6.94
CA VAL A 242 7.16 13.44 -6.34
C VAL A 242 7.22 14.06 -4.96
N ALA A 243 6.64 15.26 -4.77
CA ALA A 243 6.58 15.91 -3.46
C ALA A 243 5.81 15.05 -2.44
N THR A 244 4.66 14.48 -2.84
CA THR A 244 3.87 13.56 -2.02
C THR A 244 4.65 12.27 -1.70
N GLY A 245 5.34 11.69 -2.69
CA GLY A 245 6.21 10.53 -2.51
C GLY A 245 7.37 10.79 -1.54
N LEU A 246 7.96 12.00 -1.55
CA LEU A 246 8.99 12.41 -0.60
C LEU A 246 8.45 12.50 0.84
N ILE A 247 7.25 13.06 1.02
CA ILE A 247 6.59 13.14 2.33
C ILE A 247 6.35 11.74 2.87
N ASP A 248 5.78 10.84 2.06
CA ASP A 248 5.51 9.45 2.43
C ASP A 248 6.80 8.70 2.77
N MET A 249 7.81 8.80 1.90
CA MET A 249 9.12 8.16 2.09
C MET A 249 9.77 8.59 3.41
N TYR A 250 9.83 9.89 3.70
CA TYR A 250 10.44 10.37 4.94
C TYR A 250 9.63 9.97 6.17
N SER A 251 8.29 10.02 6.10
CA SER A 251 7.40 9.57 7.18
C SER A 251 7.62 8.09 7.49
N LYS A 252 7.63 7.23 6.47
CA LYS A 252 7.80 5.78 6.60
C LYS A 252 9.24 5.33 6.89
N SER A 253 10.23 6.22 6.76
CA SER A 253 11.65 5.92 7.01
C SER A 253 12.18 6.50 8.33
N GLY A 254 11.32 6.92 9.24
CA GLY A 254 11.75 7.38 10.56
C GLY A 254 12.27 8.82 10.59
N ASN A 255 11.84 9.69 9.66
CA ASN A 255 12.30 11.09 9.60
C ASN A 255 11.16 12.08 9.36
N LEU A 256 10.23 12.14 10.32
CA LEU A 256 9.06 13.04 10.26
C LEU A 256 9.44 14.52 10.10
N LYS A 257 10.59 14.93 10.65
CA LYS A 257 11.10 16.31 10.52
C LYS A 257 11.33 16.69 9.05
N SER A 258 12.01 15.82 8.29
CA SER A 258 12.23 16.06 6.86
C SER A 258 10.93 15.97 6.04
N ALA A 259 10.00 15.08 6.41
CA ALA A 259 8.68 15.03 5.79
C ALA A 259 7.95 16.36 5.93
N ARG A 260 7.92 16.92 7.14
CA ARG A 260 7.31 18.23 7.43
C ARG A 260 8.00 19.38 6.68
N GLU A 261 9.32 19.32 6.53
CA GLU A 261 10.08 20.31 5.76
C GLU A 261 9.72 20.30 4.27
N VAL A 262 9.66 19.11 3.66
CA VAL A 262 9.23 18.94 2.26
C VAL A 262 7.81 19.45 2.08
N PHE A 263 6.88 19.06 2.96
CA PHE A 263 5.49 19.51 2.93
C PHE A 263 5.38 21.05 3.01
N ARG A 264 6.10 21.68 3.93
CA ARG A 264 6.07 23.15 4.09
C ARG A 264 6.64 23.89 2.87
N LYS A 265 7.73 23.35 2.26
CA LYS A 265 8.39 23.95 1.10
C LYS A 265 7.69 23.67 -0.21
N SER A 266 6.77 22.70 -0.27
CA SER A 266 6.00 22.39 -1.48
C SER A 266 5.08 23.56 -1.84
N ALA A 267 5.28 24.12 -3.04
CA ALA A 267 4.48 25.23 -3.56
C ALA A 267 3.06 24.80 -3.95
N ASN A 268 2.93 23.59 -4.51
CA ASN A 268 1.68 23.03 -5.01
C ASN A 268 1.23 21.88 -4.10
N LYS A 269 0.59 22.23 -2.97
CA LYS A 269 0.02 21.22 -2.09
C LYS A 269 -1.27 20.66 -2.71
N THR A 270 -1.36 19.35 -2.81
CA THR A 270 -2.56 18.62 -3.22
C THR A 270 -3.23 17.98 -2.01
N LEU A 271 -4.50 17.61 -2.10
CA LEU A 271 -5.19 16.88 -1.02
C LEU A 271 -4.39 15.61 -0.62
N ALA A 272 -3.81 14.90 -1.61
CA ALA A 272 -2.96 13.74 -1.35
C ALA A 272 -1.72 14.08 -0.48
N SER A 273 -1.09 15.24 -0.67
CA SER A 273 0.06 15.66 0.15
C SER A 273 -0.35 16.02 1.59
N TRP A 274 -1.54 16.56 1.78
CA TRP A 274 -2.13 16.78 3.10
C TRP A 274 -2.43 15.44 3.79
N ASN A 275 -3.11 14.53 3.09
CA ASN A 275 -3.43 13.20 3.60
C ASN A 275 -2.16 12.41 3.99
N CYS A 276 -1.11 12.47 3.17
CA CYS A 276 0.18 11.84 3.49
C CYS A 276 0.85 12.45 4.74
N MET A 277 0.75 13.76 4.94
CA MET A 277 1.35 14.38 6.11
C MET A 277 0.55 14.09 7.39
N ILE A 278 -0.80 14.12 7.33
CA ILE A 278 -1.69 13.70 8.44
C ILE A 278 -1.40 12.23 8.81
N MET A 279 -1.33 11.34 7.83
CA MET A 279 -0.95 9.94 8.05
C MET A 279 0.47 9.81 8.61
N GLY A 280 1.40 10.66 8.17
CA GLY A 280 2.73 10.75 8.73
C GLY A 280 2.70 10.99 10.23
N PHE A 281 1.93 11.96 10.71
CA PHE A 281 1.75 12.19 12.15
C PHE A 281 1.04 11.03 12.84
N ALA A 282 0.04 10.42 12.19
CA ALA A 282 -0.69 9.27 12.71
C ALA A 282 0.23 8.07 13.01
N ILE A 283 1.14 7.75 12.10
CA ILE A 283 2.09 6.63 12.25
C ILE A 283 3.02 6.84 13.46
N TYR A 284 3.31 8.10 13.83
CA TYR A 284 4.15 8.41 14.99
C TYR A 284 3.36 8.56 16.30
N GLY A 285 2.03 8.42 16.28
CA GLY A 285 1.19 8.62 17.45
C GLY A 285 1.04 10.10 17.83
N ASN A 286 1.29 11.02 16.89
CA ASN A 286 1.16 12.46 17.10
C ASN A 286 -0.25 12.93 16.69
N GLY A 287 -1.28 12.44 17.39
CA GLY A 287 -2.68 12.71 17.04
C GLY A 287 -3.07 14.17 17.10
N LYS A 288 -2.57 14.91 18.08
CA LYS A 288 -2.87 16.35 18.23
C LYS A 288 -2.35 17.15 17.03
N GLU A 289 -1.12 16.89 16.59
CA GLU A 289 -0.53 17.53 15.41
C GLU A 289 -1.26 17.15 14.12
N ALA A 290 -1.72 15.89 14.01
CA ALA A 290 -2.55 15.46 12.88
C ALA A 290 -3.87 16.21 12.81
N ILE A 291 -4.54 16.43 13.97
CA ILE A 291 -5.78 17.19 14.08
C ILE A 291 -5.55 18.67 13.73
N LEU A 292 -4.48 19.28 14.22
CA LEU A 292 -4.12 20.66 13.87
C LEU A 292 -3.91 20.80 12.35
N LEU A 293 -3.21 19.84 11.75
CA LEU A 293 -2.98 19.86 10.30
C LEU A 293 -4.27 19.66 9.50
N PHE A 294 -5.22 18.88 10.00
CA PHE A 294 -6.55 18.76 9.41
C PHE A 294 -7.32 20.10 9.44
N HIS A 295 -7.24 20.85 10.51
CA HIS A 295 -7.85 22.18 10.56
C HIS A 295 -7.16 23.17 9.59
N GLU A 296 -5.81 23.13 9.49
CA GLU A 296 -5.09 23.91 8.48
C GLU A 296 -5.54 23.56 7.05
N LEU A 297 -5.79 22.27 6.75
CA LEU A 297 -6.31 21.83 5.45
C LEU A 297 -7.65 22.49 5.14
N LEU A 298 -8.57 22.53 6.10
CA LEU A 298 -9.89 23.17 5.95
C LEU A 298 -9.77 24.69 5.68
N GLU A 299 -8.86 25.36 6.37
CA GLU A 299 -8.59 26.80 6.19
C GLU A 299 -8.08 27.12 4.78
N THR A 300 -7.39 26.19 4.13
CA THR A 300 -6.95 26.36 2.73
C THR A 300 -8.06 26.18 1.69
N GLY A 301 -9.27 25.79 2.11
CA GLY A 301 -10.44 25.60 1.25
C GLY A 301 -10.51 24.21 0.57
N PHE A 302 -9.60 23.29 0.87
CA PHE A 302 -9.72 21.91 0.41
C PHE A 302 -10.89 21.21 1.10
N GLN A 303 -11.64 20.43 0.33
CA GLN A 303 -12.65 19.54 0.89
C GLN A 303 -11.98 18.20 1.25
N PRO A 304 -12.12 17.72 2.50
CA PRO A 304 -11.60 16.41 2.89
C PRO A 304 -12.34 15.29 2.16
N ASP A 305 -11.64 14.21 1.91
CA ASP A 305 -12.18 12.98 1.31
C ASP A 305 -12.14 11.80 2.32
N ALA A 306 -12.60 10.63 1.90
CA ALA A 306 -12.57 9.42 2.72
C ALA A 306 -11.14 9.08 3.20
N ILE A 307 -10.12 9.32 2.37
CA ILE A 307 -8.71 9.07 2.72
C ILE A 307 -8.24 10.04 3.81
N THR A 308 -8.69 11.29 3.77
CA THR A 308 -8.41 12.29 4.82
C THR A 308 -8.92 11.79 6.18
N PHE A 309 -10.16 11.30 6.23
CA PHE A 309 -10.74 10.76 7.45
C PHE A 309 -10.10 9.45 7.90
N THR A 310 -9.71 8.57 6.98
CA THR A 310 -8.92 7.38 7.33
C THR A 310 -7.61 7.78 8.04
N ALA A 311 -6.89 8.78 7.52
CA ALA A 311 -5.66 9.25 8.13
C ALA A 311 -5.91 9.91 9.51
N LEU A 312 -6.98 10.68 9.65
CA LEU A 312 -7.35 11.33 10.90
C LEU A 312 -7.80 10.35 11.98
N LEU A 313 -8.64 9.38 11.63
CA LEU A 313 -9.06 8.30 12.54
C LEU A 313 -7.89 7.39 12.93
N ALA A 314 -6.95 7.12 12.00
CA ALA A 314 -5.70 6.42 12.32
C ALA A 314 -4.85 7.21 13.33
N ALA A 315 -4.84 8.56 13.25
CA ALA A 315 -4.15 9.41 14.21
C ALA A 315 -4.81 9.33 15.59
N CYS A 316 -6.14 9.40 15.67
CA CYS A 316 -6.90 9.22 16.90
C CYS A 316 -6.65 7.85 17.51
N LYS A 317 -6.72 6.79 16.70
CA LYS A 317 -6.46 5.41 17.09
C LYS A 317 -5.06 5.21 17.70
N ASN A 318 -4.03 5.75 17.05
CA ASN A 318 -2.65 5.56 17.49
C ASN A 318 -2.27 6.44 18.69
N SER A 319 -3.12 7.42 19.05
CA SER A 319 -2.91 8.34 20.18
C SER A 319 -3.92 8.14 21.33
N GLY A 320 -4.84 7.18 21.20
CA GLY A 320 -5.88 6.90 22.21
C GLY A 320 -6.92 8.01 22.38
N LEU A 321 -7.17 8.81 21.33
CA LEU A 321 -8.08 9.95 21.36
C LEU A 321 -9.51 9.50 21.00
N VAL A 322 -10.21 8.90 21.97
CA VAL A 322 -11.52 8.26 21.75
C VAL A 322 -12.62 9.27 21.41
N GLU A 323 -12.69 10.36 22.17
CA GLU A 323 -13.72 11.40 21.98
C GLU A 323 -13.58 12.07 20.61
N GLU A 324 -12.36 12.41 20.22
CA GLU A 324 -12.07 12.98 18.90
C GLU A 324 -12.33 11.96 17.79
N GLY A 325 -12.06 10.68 18.04
CA GLY A 325 -12.38 9.60 17.11
C GLY A 325 -13.86 9.56 16.77
N TRP A 326 -14.73 9.56 17.78
CA TRP A 326 -16.19 9.64 17.60
C TRP A 326 -16.62 10.91 16.89
N LYS A 327 -16.13 12.06 17.34
CA LYS A 327 -16.43 13.35 16.72
C LYS A 327 -16.15 13.35 15.22
N TYR A 328 -14.98 12.86 14.79
CA TYR A 328 -14.61 12.85 13.37
C TYR A 328 -15.33 11.76 12.58
N PHE A 329 -15.59 10.61 13.17
CA PHE A 329 -16.37 9.57 12.54
C PHE A 329 -17.81 10.03 12.22
N ASP A 330 -18.47 10.67 13.16
CA ASP A 330 -19.83 11.21 12.97
C ASP A 330 -19.83 12.35 11.94
N SER A 331 -18.85 13.26 12.00
CA SER A 331 -18.75 14.40 11.09
C SER A 331 -18.61 13.98 9.62
N MET A 332 -18.08 12.78 9.32
CA MET A 332 -18.02 12.27 7.95
C MET A 332 -19.39 12.33 7.27
N SER A 333 -20.41 11.84 7.94
CA SER A 333 -21.78 11.76 7.39
C SER A 333 -22.54 13.07 7.56
N THR A 334 -22.41 13.74 8.71
CA THR A 334 -23.20 14.94 9.05
C THR A 334 -22.72 16.19 8.34
N ASP A 335 -21.41 16.42 8.32
CA ASP A 335 -20.83 17.68 7.87
C ASP A 335 -20.26 17.60 6.44
N TYR A 336 -19.77 16.43 6.06
CA TYR A 336 -19.06 16.24 4.79
C TYR A 336 -19.77 15.34 3.78
N ASN A 337 -20.90 14.72 4.16
CA ASN A 337 -21.66 13.80 3.31
C ASN A 337 -20.80 12.64 2.74
N ILE A 338 -19.84 12.15 3.54
CA ILE A 338 -18.96 11.03 3.22
C ILE A 338 -19.51 9.78 3.93
N ILE A 339 -19.79 8.74 3.15
CA ILE A 339 -20.24 7.46 3.69
C ILE A 339 -19.03 6.71 4.28
N PRO A 340 -19.04 6.35 5.60
CA PRO A 340 -17.97 5.60 6.20
C PRO A 340 -17.77 4.23 5.54
N THR A 341 -16.53 3.90 5.21
CA THR A 341 -16.12 2.62 4.64
C THR A 341 -15.60 1.68 5.73
N ILE A 342 -15.28 0.44 5.35
CA ILE A 342 -14.81 -0.58 6.28
C ILE A 342 -13.52 -0.17 7.00
N GLU A 343 -12.65 0.61 6.34
CA GLU A 343 -11.41 1.13 6.91
C GLU A 343 -11.68 2.10 8.08
N HIS A 344 -12.70 2.95 7.95
CA HIS A 344 -13.11 3.87 9.02
C HIS A 344 -13.65 3.11 10.23
N TYR A 345 -14.53 2.12 9.99
CA TYR A 345 -15.02 1.23 11.04
C TYR A 345 -13.88 0.46 11.71
N SER A 346 -12.91 -0.04 10.95
CA SER A 346 -11.74 -0.74 11.48
C SER A 346 -10.90 0.17 12.41
N CYS A 347 -10.71 1.44 12.04
CA CYS A 347 -10.01 2.40 12.89
C CYS A 347 -10.75 2.63 14.21
N MET A 348 -12.09 2.73 14.18
CA MET A 348 -12.91 2.92 15.39
C MET A 348 -12.92 1.68 16.28
N VAL A 349 -13.09 0.47 15.72
CA VAL A 349 -13.03 -0.78 16.48
C VAL A 349 -11.67 -0.95 17.18
N ASP A 350 -10.57 -0.66 16.46
CA ASP A 350 -9.22 -0.74 17.04
C ASP A 350 -8.98 0.36 18.10
N LEU A 351 -9.55 1.55 17.92
CA LEU A 351 -9.49 2.65 18.89
C LEU A 351 -10.23 2.28 20.19
N LEU A 352 -11.50 1.90 20.08
CA LEU A 352 -12.33 1.52 21.22
C LEU A 352 -11.76 0.31 21.96
N GLY A 353 -11.37 -0.71 21.18
CA GLY A 353 -10.81 -1.93 21.74
C GLY A 353 -9.51 -1.68 22.51
N LYS A 354 -8.57 -0.89 21.97
CA LYS A 354 -7.33 -0.54 22.67
C LYS A 354 -7.55 0.32 23.92
N ALA A 355 -8.57 1.16 23.90
CA ALA A 355 -8.95 1.97 25.04
C ALA A 355 -9.68 1.18 26.16
N GLY A 356 -9.97 -0.12 25.91
CA GLY A 356 -10.65 -1.00 26.86
C GLY A 356 -12.18 -1.03 26.75
N TYR A 357 -12.76 -0.28 25.83
CA TYR A 357 -14.21 -0.25 25.57
C TYR A 357 -14.64 -1.42 24.68
N LEU A 358 -14.41 -2.67 25.14
CA LEU A 358 -14.62 -3.86 24.34
C LEU A 358 -16.10 -4.12 24.02
N ASP A 359 -16.99 -3.82 24.96
CA ASP A 359 -18.44 -3.97 24.76
C ASP A 359 -18.96 -2.98 23.71
N GLU A 360 -18.51 -1.73 23.77
CA GLU A 360 -18.84 -0.72 22.78
C GLU A 360 -18.27 -1.09 21.39
N ALA A 361 -17.04 -1.61 21.34
CA ALA A 361 -16.45 -2.09 20.10
C ALA A 361 -17.24 -3.26 19.51
N TRP A 362 -17.73 -4.18 20.35
CA TRP A 362 -18.58 -5.29 19.95
C TRP A 362 -19.92 -4.82 19.40
N ASP A 363 -20.61 -3.92 20.12
CA ASP A 363 -21.89 -3.36 19.68
C ASP A 363 -21.73 -2.55 18.38
N PHE A 364 -20.63 -1.81 18.25
CA PHE A 364 -20.30 -1.09 17.03
C PHE A 364 -20.12 -2.03 15.82
N ILE A 365 -19.46 -3.19 16.00
CA ILE A 365 -19.34 -4.23 14.96
C ILE A 365 -20.74 -4.78 14.57
N ARG A 366 -21.65 -4.96 15.54
CA ARG A 366 -22.99 -5.50 15.26
C ARG A 366 -23.89 -4.52 14.52
N THR A 367 -23.67 -3.23 14.66
CA THR A 367 -24.48 -2.16 14.05
C THR A 367 -23.94 -1.71 12.68
N MET A 368 -22.80 -2.25 12.22
CA MET A 368 -22.24 -1.91 10.93
C MET A 368 -23.21 -2.23 9.77
N PRO A 369 -23.29 -1.37 8.71
CA PRO A 369 -24.20 -1.58 7.58
C PRO A 369 -23.72 -2.67 6.61
N PHE A 370 -22.55 -3.26 6.81
CA PHE A 370 -21.96 -4.33 5.99
C PHE A 370 -21.35 -5.44 6.86
N LYS A 371 -21.03 -6.57 6.24
CA LYS A 371 -20.42 -7.69 6.97
C LYS A 371 -18.99 -7.36 7.37
N PRO A 372 -18.62 -7.55 8.65
CA PRO A 372 -17.26 -7.38 9.11
C PRO A 372 -16.29 -8.30 8.38
N ASP A 373 -15.15 -7.76 7.93
CA ASP A 373 -14.07 -8.48 7.28
C ASP A 373 -12.99 -8.96 8.27
N ALA A 374 -11.91 -9.52 7.76
CA ALA A 374 -10.79 -9.98 8.58
C ALA A 374 -10.11 -8.85 9.36
N THR A 375 -10.10 -7.63 8.81
CA THR A 375 -9.48 -6.46 9.45
C THR A 375 -10.21 -6.07 10.74
N ILE A 376 -11.54 -6.05 10.69
CA ILE A 376 -12.41 -5.76 11.86
C ILE A 376 -12.22 -6.83 12.95
N TRP A 377 -12.32 -8.11 12.57
CA TRP A 377 -12.14 -9.20 13.53
C TRP A 377 -10.74 -9.26 14.09
N GLY A 378 -9.72 -8.94 13.28
CA GLY A 378 -8.33 -8.84 13.71
C GLY A 378 -8.09 -7.71 14.71
N ALA A 379 -8.74 -6.55 14.52
CA ALA A 379 -8.71 -5.44 15.46
C ALA A 379 -9.31 -5.83 16.81
N LEU A 380 -10.48 -6.49 16.79
CA LEU A 380 -11.14 -6.97 18.01
C LEU A 380 -10.28 -8.03 18.73
N LEU A 381 -9.76 -9.05 18.02
CA LEU A 381 -8.92 -10.10 18.60
C LEU A 381 -7.65 -9.51 19.22
N GLY A 382 -7.02 -8.55 18.53
CA GLY A 382 -5.85 -7.84 19.04
C GLY A 382 -6.13 -7.08 20.33
N SER A 383 -7.29 -6.44 20.43
CA SER A 383 -7.75 -5.72 21.62
C SER A 383 -8.10 -6.67 22.77
N CYS A 384 -8.77 -7.79 22.47
CA CYS A 384 -9.06 -8.84 23.44
C CYS A 384 -7.77 -9.40 24.06
N ARG A 385 -6.70 -9.55 23.29
CA ARG A 385 -5.40 -9.98 23.79
C ARG A 385 -4.81 -8.96 24.78
N ILE A 386 -4.95 -7.66 24.50
CA ILE A 386 -4.44 -6.60 25.40
C ILE A 386 -5.14 -6.66 26.76
N HIS A 387 -6.46 -6.83 26.75
CA HIS A 387 -7.29 -6.77 27.97
C HIS A 387 -7.64 -8.15 28.57
N GLY A 388 -7.12 -9.25 28.02
CA GLY A 388 -7.36 -10.60 28.53
C GLY A 388 -8.80 -11.11 28.37
N HIS A 389 -9.57 -10.59 27.39
CA HIS A 389 -10.98 -10.91 27.23
C HIS A 389 -11.21 -12.11 26.31
N LEU A 390 -11.39 -13.31 26.91
CA LEU A 390 -11.48 -14.57 26.16
C LEU A 390 -12.74 -14.73 25.32
N GLU A 391 -13.89 -14.31 25.82
CA GLU A 391 -15.19 -14.54 25.16
C GLU A 391 -15.25 -13.92 23.75
N TYR A 392 -14.97 -12.61 23.64
CA TYR A 392 -14.94 -11.94 22.34
C TYR A 392 -13.77 -12.42 21.47
N ALA A 393 -12.65 -12.83 22.08
CA ALA A 393 -11.52 -13.40 21.34
C ALA A 393 -11.90 -14.73 20.66
N GLU A 394 -12.62 -15.62 21.34
CA GLU A 394 -13.09 -16.88 20.76
C GLU A 394 -14.07 -16.64 19.59
N ILE A 395 -14.94 -15.64 19.71
CA ILE A 395 -15.86 -15.29 18.62
C ILE A 395 -15.06 -14.73 17.42
N ALA A 396 -14.17 -13.77 17.68
CA ALA A 396 -13.35 -13.13 16.64
C ALA A 396 -12.45 -14.14 15.94
N SER A 397 -11.74 -15.00 16.69
CA SER A 397 -10.85 -16.01 16.12
C SER A 397 -11.57 -17.03 15.25
N ARG A 398 -12.76 -17.53 15.67
CA ARG A 398 -13.58 -18.42 14.84
C ARG A 398 -13.99 -17.79 13.50
N ARG A 399 -14.23 -16.47 13.48
CA ARG A 399 -14.54 -15.74 12.24
C ARG A 399 -13.27 -15.59 11.37
N LEU A 400 -12.15 -15.24 11.98
CA LEU A 400 -10.86 -15.08 11.30
C LEU A 400 -10.38 -16.38 10.66
N PHE A 401 -10.44 -17.49 11.35
CA PHE A 401 -10.02 -18.80 10.82
C PHE A 401 -10.88 -19.26 9.62
N LYS A 402 -12.14 -18.77 9.52
CA LYS A 402 -12.96 -18.99 8.33
C LYS A 402 -12.64 -18.04 7.17
N LEU A 403 -12.31 -16.78 7.48
CA LEU A 403 -12.01 -15.76 6.46
C LEU A 403 -10.60 -15.91 5.92
N GLU A 404 -9.65 -16.20 6.80
CA GLU A 404 -8.22 -16.29 6.51
C GLU A 404 -7.60 -17.55 7.14
N PRO A 405 -7.94 -18.75 6.66
CA PRO A 405 -7.52 -20.01 7.28
C PRO A 405 -5.98 -20.21 7.26
N CYS A 406 -5.26 -19.57 6.34
CA CYS A 406 -3.81 -19.66 6.21
C CYS A 406 -3.04 -18.51 6.89
N ASN A 407 -3.70 -17.59 7.59
CA ASN A 407 -3.03 -16.49 8.26
C ASN A 407 -2.55 -16.87 9.67
N SER A 408 -1.27 -17.24 9.80
CA SER A 408 -0.67 -17.65 11.07
C SER A 408 -0.73 -16.58 12.17
N ALA A 409 -0.81 -15.29 11.83
CA ALA A 409 -0.88 -14.22 12.81
C ALA A 409 -2.15 -14.31 13.66
N ASN A 410 -3.28 -14.72 13.06
CA ASN A 410 -4.55 -14.90 13.76
C ASN A 410 -4.49 -16.05 14.79
N TYR A 411 -3.86 -17.18 14.40
CA TYR A 411 -3.62 -18.31 15.31
C TYR A 411 -2.70 -17.91 16.46
N ASN A 412 -1.60 -17.22 16.15
CA ASN A 412 -0.65 -16.75 17.16
C ASN A 412 -1.29 -15.80 18.17
N LEU A 413 -2.13 -14.86 17.74
CA LEU A 413 -2.86 -13.96 18.66
C LEU A 413 -3.75 -14.73 19.62
N MET A 414 -4.50 -15.73 19.12
CA MET A 414 -5.37 -16.55 19.98
C MET A 414 -4.56 -17.45 20.91
N MET A 415 -3.52 -18.12 20.42
CA MET A 415 -2.61 -18.93 21.26
C MET A 415 -1.99 -18.09 22.39
N ASN A 416 -1.60 -16.86 22.07
CA ASN A 416 -1.04 -15.94 23.07
C ASN A 416 -2.03 -15.67 24.20
N LEU A 417 -3.28 -15.38 23.86
CA LEU A 417 -4.31 -15.10 24.85
C LEU A 417 -4.63 -16.34 25.69
N LEU A 418 -4.71 -17.52 25.07
CA LEU A 418 -4.90 -18.80 25.77
C LEU A 418 -3.75 -19.10 26.74
N ALA A 419 -2.50 -18.89 26.30
CA ALA A 419 -1.31 -19.07 27.15
C ALA A 419 -1.31 -18.09 28.35
N MET A 420 -1.64 -16.81 28.11
CA MET A 420 -1.80 -15.83 29.21
C MET A 420 -2.87 -16.22 30.22
N SER A 421 -3.86 -17.00 29.79
CA SER A 421 -4.93 -17.51 30.63
C SER A 421 -4.66 -18.92 31.20
N ASN A 422 -3.42 -19.42 31.06
CA ASN A 422 -2.97 -20.76 31.46
C ASN A 422 -3.77 -21.92 30.84
N ARG A 423 -4.40 -21.70 29.68
CA ARG A 423 -5.18 -22.73 28.95
C ARG A 423 -4.27 -23.49 27.96
N TRP A 424 -3.24 -24.16 28.44
CA TRP A 424 -2.23 -24.82 27.62
C TRP A 424 -2.76 -25.95 26.74
N GLU A 425 -3.76 -26.71 27.19
CA GLU A 425 -4.41 -27.75 26.38
C GLU A 425 -5.10 -27.14 25.13
N ASP A 426 -5.67 -25.96 25.26
CA ASP A 426 -6.29 -25.25 24.13
C ASP A 426 -5.26 -24.69 23.18
N VAL A 427 -4.08 -24.27 23.69
CA VAL A 427 -2.94 -23.85 22.87
C VAL A 427 -2.49 -25.01 21.99
N GLU A 428 -2.31 -26.22 22.56
CA GLU A 428 -1.88 -27.39 21.79
C GLU A 428 -2.94 -27.85 20.78
N ARG A 429 -4.23 -27.81 21.14
CA ARG A 429 -5.31 -28.09 20.20
C ARG A 429 -5.29 -27.10 19.02
N LEU A 430 -5.09 -25.82 19.27
CA LEU A 430 -5.06 -24.81 18.22
C LEU A 430 -3.81 -24.94 17.34
N ARG A 431 -2.65 -25.33 17.94
CA ARG A 431 -1.42 -25.62 17.19
C ARG A 431 -1.60 -26.81 16.25
N HIS A 432 -2.22 -27.90 16.73
CA HIS A 432 -2.58 -29.04 15.90
C HIS A 432 -3.48 -28.65 14.72
N SER A 433 -4.50 -27.84 14.99
CA SER A 433 -5.40 -27.35 13.93
C SER A 433 -4.66 -26.48 12.89
N MET A 434 -3.68 -25.68 13.33
CA MET A 434 -2.84 -24.89 12.43
C MET A 434 -1.96 -25.78 11.54
N ASP A 435 -1.40 -26.87 12.10
CA ASP A 435 -0.57 -27.86 11.37
C ASP A 435 -1.42 -28.66 10.37
N GLU A 436 -2.64 -29.07 10.74
CA GLU A 436 -3.58 -29.78 9.85
C GLU A 436 -3.94 -28.96 8.60
N VAL A 437 -4.09 -27.64 8.76
CA VAL A 437 -4.37 -26.72 7.65
C VAL A 437 -3.08 -26.43 6.85
N GLY A 438 -1.91 -26.85 7.33
CA GLY A 438 -0.61 -26.60 6.69
C GLY A 438 -0.15 -25.14 6.78
N VAL A 439 -0.58 -24.42 7.80
CA VAL A 439 -0.23 -23.02 8.01
C VAL A 439 1.20 -22.91 8.53
N LYS A 440 2.07 -22.26 7.77
CA LYS A 440 3.44 -21.99 8.21
C LYS A 440 3.51 -20.69 9.00
N SER A 441 4.27 -20.71 10.10
CA SER A 441 4.57 -19.48 10.84
C SER A 441 5.26 -18.44 9.95
N VAL A 442 4.88 -17.18 10.09
CA VAL A 442 5.56 -16.08 9.41
C VAL A 442 6.97 -15.96 9.98
N LEU A 443 7.98 -16.00 9.11
CA LEU A 443 9.36 -15.72 9.51
C LEU A 443 9.46 -14.33 10.12
N VAL A 444 9.88 -14.28 11.38
CA VAL A 444 10.09 -13.01 12.09
C VAL A 444 11.48 -12.50 11.79
N TRP A 445 11.58 -11.28 11.32
CA TRP A 445 12.85 -10.63 11.02
C TRP A 445 12.80 -9.12 11.31
N SER A 446 13.96 -8.62 11.70
CA SER A 446 14.21 -7.19 11.88
C SER A 446 15.42 -6.78 11.06
N TRP A 447 15.48 -5.54 10.60
CA TRP A 447 16.64 -5.03 9.88
C TRP A 447 17.00 -3.62 10.26
N ILE A 448 18.27 -3.31 10.04
CA ILE A 448 18.85 -1.98 10.21
C ILE A 448 19.75 -1.68 9.02
N GLN A 449 19.71 -0.46 8.53
CA GLN A 449 20.63 0.02 7.50
C GLN A 449 21.80 0.78 8.13
N ILE A 450 23.04 0.31 7.89
CA ILE A 450 24.27 0.95 8.31
C ILE A 450 25.21 1.03 7.10
N ASP A 451 25.76 2.20 6.81
CA ASP A 451 26.70 2.44 5.71
C ASP A 451 26.22 1.85 4.35
N GLN A 452 24.95 2.09 4.01
CA GLN A 452 24.26 1.59 2.81
C GLN A 452 24.01 0.07 2.77
N ILE A 453 24.48 -0.68 3.77
CA ILE A 453 24.25 -2.12 3.89
C ILE A 453 23.04 -2.37 4.78
N VAL A 454 22.17 -3.26 4.34
CA VAL A 454 21.02 -3.73 5.13
C VAL A 454 21.42 -4.99 5.87
N HIS A 455 21.45 -4.91 7.20
CA HIS A 455 21.70 -6.02 8.10
C HIS A 455 20.37 -6.61 8.57
N VAL A 456 20.17 -7.89 8.33
CA VAL A 456 18.92 -8.60 8.66
C VAL A 456 19.18 -9.58 9.79
N PHE A 457 18.26 -9.60 10.75
CA PHE A 457 18.23 -10.52 11.90
C PHE A 457 16.96 -11.34 11.81
N SER A 458 17.08 -12.67 11.74
CA SER A 458 15.97 -13.62 11.62
C SER A 458 16.01 -14.62 12.76
N ALA A 459 14.84 -15.04 13.24
CA ALA A 459 14.73 -16.06 14.28
C ALA A 459 15.12 -17.47 13.78
N GLU A 460 14.89 -17.76 12.49
CA GLU A 460 15.10 -19.09 11.88
C GLU A 460 16.15 -19.08 10.75
N GLY A 461 16.79 -17.93 10.49
CA GLY A 461 17.76 -17.79 9.41
C GLY A 461 19.20 -18.07 9.84
N ALA A 462 20.13 -18.01 8.87
CA ALA A 462 21.56 -18.04 9.19
C ALA A 462 21.91 -16.89 10.15
N PRO A 463 22.69 -17.16 11.22
CA PRO A 463 23.05 -16.14 12.19
C PRO A 463 23.87 -15.03 11.51
N HIS A 464 23.68 -13.80 11.97
CA HIS A 464 24.45 -12.66 11.49
C HIS A 464 25.95 -12.87 11.82
N PRO A 465 26.91 -12.52 10.95
CA PRO A 465 28.34 -12.74 11.18
C PRO A 465 28.86 -12.22 12.53
N ALA A 466 28.28 -11.13 13.03
CA ALA A 466 28.66 -10.54 14.33
C ALA A 466 27.82 -11.08 15.51
N THR A 467 27.12 -12.20 15.38
CA THR A 467 26.19 -12.72 16.41
C THR A 467 26.85 -12.84 17.78
N GLY A 468 28.07 -13.35 17.88
CA GLY A 468 28.79 -13.49 19.16
C GLY A 468 29.05 -12.14 19.85
N GLU A 469 29.51 -11.14 19.09
CA GLU A 469 29.74 -9.77 19.59
C GLU A 469 28.42 -9.14 20.07
N ILE A 470 27.34 -9.34 19.30
CA ILE A 470 26.01 -8.80 19.62
C ILE A 470 25.47 -9.37 20.93
N TYR A 471 25.55 -10.69 21.13
CA TYR A 471 25.10 -11.30 22.38
C TYR A 471 25.94 -10.87 23.56
N PHE A 472 27.27 -10.76 23.40
CA PHE A 472 28.16 -10.26 24.45
C PHE A 472 27.74 -8.85 24.90
N GLU A 473 27.55 -7.94 23.98
CA GLU A 473 27.11 -6.57 24.28
C GLU A 473 25.67 -6.54 24.84
N LEU A 474 24.78 -7.39 24.32
CA LEU A 474 23.40 -7.49 24.79
C LEU A 474 23.34 -7.94 26.27
N TYR A 475 24.11 -8.96 26.65
CA TYR A 475 24.17 -9.43 28.04
C TYR A 475 24.67 -8.32 28.98
N HIS A 476 25.70 -7.58 28.54
CA HIS A 476 26.22 -6.45 29.31
C HIS A 476 25.17 -5.36 29.47
N LEU A 477 24.53 -4.97 28.37
CA LEU A 477 23.48 -3.95 28.34
C LEU A 477 22.28 -4.34 29.22
N VAL A 478 21.83 -5.60 29.15
CA VAL A 478 20.71 -6.08 29.98
C VAL A 478 21.09 -6.06 31.48
N SER A 479 22.35 -6.34 31.83
CA SER A 479 22.82 -6.20 33.20
C SER A 479 22.75 -4.76 33.71
N GLU A 480 23.10 -3.78 32.88
CA GLU A 480 22.95 -2.36 33.19
C GLU A 480 21.46 -1.95 33.29
N MET A 481 20.61 -2.40 32.35
CA MET A 481 19.17 -2.13 32.37
C MET A 481 18.49 -2.67 33.63
N LYS A 482 18.87 -3.89 34.09
CA LYS A 482 18.34 -4.48 35.33
C LYS A 482 18.68 -3.65 36.57
N LYS A 483 19.83 -2.99 36.64
CA LYS A 483 20.19 -2.05 37.72
C LYS A 483 19.27 -0.82 37.75
N LEU A 484 18.67 -0.47 36.62
CA LEU A 484 17.70 0.62 36.49
C LEU A 484 16.24 0.18 36.65
N GLY A 485 15.99 -1.11 36.92
CA GLY A 485 14.65 -1.65 37.17
C GLY A 485 14.01 -2.37 35.99
N TYR A 486 14.74 -2.67 34.92
CA TYR A 486 14.20 -3.50 33.84
C TYR A 486 13.98 -4.93 34.32
N VAL A 487 12.76 -5.42 34.14
CA VAL A 487 12.36 -6.80 34.37
C VAL A 487 11.84 -7.37 33.05
N PRO A 488 12.39 -8.49 32.54
CA PRO A 488 11.86 -9.14 31.34
C PRO A 488 10.40 -9.56 31.51
N ASP A 489 9.57 -9.25 30.53
CA ASP A 489 8.16 -9.66 30.50
C ASP A 489 8.02 -11.04 29.84
N THR A 490 8.16 -12.09 30.67
CA THR A 490 8.12 -13.49 30.21
C THR A 490 6.76 -13.93 29.66
N ARG A 491 5.68 -13.15 29.88
CA ARG A 491 4.37 -13.38 29.25
C ARG A 491 4.39 -13.26 27.73
N CYS A 492 5.46 -12.70 27.18
CA CYS A 492 5.69 -12.64 25.72
C CYS A 492 6.22 -13.96 25.14
N VAL A 493 6.53 -14.95 25.94
CA VAL A 493 7.00 -16.28 25.52
C VAL A 493 5.87 -17.29 25.68
N TYR A 494 5.44 -17.85 24.54
CA TYR A 494 4.29 -18.76 24.46
C TYR A 494 4.69 -20.22 24.42
N GLN A 495 5.78 -20.55 25.13
CA GLN A 495 6.29 -21.90 25.34
C GLN A 495 6.13 -22.24 26.82
N ASP A 496 5.73 -23.47 27.10
CA ASP A 496 5.64 -23.99 28.48
C ASP A 496 7.03 -24.46 28.94
N ILE A 497 7.86 -23.48 29.28
CA ILE A 497 9.24 -23.63 29.74
C ILE A 497 9.43 -22.80 31.01
N ASP A 498 10.51 -23.05 31.73
CA ASP A 498 10.78 -22.31 32.96
C ASP A 498 11.09 -20.82 32.72
N GLU A 499 10.97 -19.99 33.74
CA GLU A 499 11.11 -18.53 33.64
C GLU A 499 12.54 -18.10 33.24
N GLU A 500 13.57 -18.88 33.58
CA GLU A 500 14.95 -18.59 33.17
C GLU A 500 15.12 -18.83 31.66
N GLU A 501 14.58 -19.92 31.14
CA GLU A 501 14.59 -20.25 29.72
C GLU A 501 13.77 -19.23 28.92
N LYS A 502 12.59 -18.83 29.43
CA LYS A 502 11.83 -17.72 28.82
C LYS A 502 12.64 -16.44 28.71
N GLY A 503 13.41 -16.13 29.77
CA GLY A 503 14.33 -14.99 29.76
C GLY A 503 15.39 -15.09 28.65
N LYS A 504 15.93 -16.27 28.39
CA LYS A 504 16.91 -16.53 27.33
C LYS A 504 16.26 -16.38 25.94
N VAL A 505 15.04 -16.87 25.76
CA VAL A 505 14.26 -16.71 24.51
C VAL A 505 14.03 -15.23 24.21
N LEU A 506 13.66 -14.42 25.20
CA LEU A 506 13.46 -12.98 25.03
C LEU A 506 14.72 -12.24 24.57
N LEU A 507 15.91 -12.70 24.94
CA LEU A 507 17.17 -12.11 24.47
C LEU A 507 17.40 -12.33 22.97
N SER A 508 16.88 -13.41 22.41
CA SER A 508 17.04 -13.74 20.98
C SER A 508 16.09 -12.98 20.05
N HIS A 509 15.19 -12.14 20.58
CA HIS A 509 14.27 -11.38 19.76
C HIS A 509 15.01 -10.45 18.80
N THR A 510 14.66 -10.53 17.52
CA THR A 510 15.40 -9.94 16.40
C THR A 510 15.56 -8.42 16.49
N GLU A 511 14.58 -7.73 17.08
CA GLU A 511 14.64 -6.29 17.31
C GLU A 511 15.73 -5.88 18.31
N LYS A 512 15.92 -6.65 19.38
CA LYS A 512 16.99 -6.38 20.34
C LYS A 512 18.37 -6.55 19.71
N LEU A 513 18.53 -7.61 18.90
CA LEU A 513 19.77 -7.86 18.16
C LEU A 513 20.08 -6.73 17.18
N ALA A 514 19.06 -6.27 16.45
CA ALA A 514 19.20 -5.16 15.49
C ALA A 514 19.54 -3.83 16.19
N ILE A 515 18.90 -3.52 17.33
CA ILE A 515 19.19 -2.31 18.11
C ILE A 515 20.64 -2.37 18.63
N VAL A 516 21.04 -3.47 19.26
CA VAL A 516 22.39 -3.63 19.83
C VAL A 516 23.45 -3.52 18.73
N TYR A 517 23.25 -4.17 17.58
CA TYR A 517 24.15 -4.04 16.45
C TYR A 517 24.27 -2.57 15.97
N GLY A 518 23.14 -1.87 15.92
CA GLY A 518 23.11 -0.44 15.63
C GLY A 518 23.90 0.40 16.65
N LEU A 519 23.77 0.10 17.94
CA LEU A 519 24.52 0.76 19.00
C LEU A 519 26.04 0.54 18.86
N MET A 520 26.47 -0.66 18.49
CA MET A 520 27.89 -1.03 18.31
C MET A 520 28.52 -0.38 17.06
N LYS A 521 27.81 -0.33 15.95
CA LYS A 521 28.39 0.01 14.64
C LYS A 521 28.11 1.46 14.18
N THR A 522 27.35 2.24 14.94
CA THR A 522 27.06 3.64 14.55
C THR A 522 27.62 4.64 15.57
N LYS A 523 27.86 5.88 15.12
CA LYS A 523 28.43 6.95 15.98
C LYS A 523 27.54 7.21 17.20
N SER A 524 28.13 7.56 18.33
CA SER A 524 27.48 7.69 19.65
C SER A 524 26.27 8.62 19.72
N ARG A 525 26.10 9.55 18.78
CA ARG A 525 24.94 10.47 18.74
C ARG A 525 23.98 10.19 17.58
N ALA A 526 24.27 9.21 16.72
CA ALA A 526 23.40 8.90 15.60
C ALA A 526 22.17 8.13 16.07
N PRO A 527 20.94 8.47 15.64
CA PRO A 527 19.75 7.71 15.98
C PRO A 527 19.80 6.31 15.36
N ILE A 528 19.31 5.32 16.11
CA ILE A 528 19.16 3.93 15.65
C ILE A 528 17.80 3.80 14.96
N ARG A 529 17.75 3.18 13.78
CA ARG A 529 16.51 2.93 13.04
C ARG A 529 16.38 1.46 12.72
N VAL A 530 15.45 0.79 13.36
CA VAL A 530 15.16 -0.62 13.16
C VAL A 530 13.78 -0.78 12.57
N ILE A 531 13.61 -1.71 11.66
CA ILE A 531 12.33 -2.06 11.06
C ILE A 531 12.08 -3.55 11.32
N LYS A 532 10.84 -3.87 11.69
CA LYS A 532 10.36 -5.21 11.96
C LYS A 532 9.14 -5.52 11.11
N ASN A 533 9.05 -6.74 10.59
CA ASN A 533 7.93 -7.18 9.77
C ASN A 533 6.67 -7.58 10.57
N THR A 534 6.80 -7.74 11.88
CA THR A 534 5.69 -8.07 12.78
C THR A 534 5.55 -7.00 13.87
N ARG A 535 4.49 -7.08 14.68
CA ARG A 535 4.36 -6.18 15.84
C ARG A 535 5.46 -6.45 16.88
N VAL A 536 5.88 -5.38 17.54
CA VAL A 536 6.82 -5.46 18.68
C VAL A 536 6.08 -6.03 19.89
N CYS A 537 6.72 -6.92 20.65
CA CYS A 537 6.16 -7.41 21.92
C CYS A 537 6.39 -6.40 23.05
N SER A 538 5.62 -6.52 24.16
CA SER A 538 5.73 -5.60 25.31
C SER A 538 7.13 -5.62 25.91
N ASP A 539 7.77 -6.77 25.99
CA ASP A 539 9.14 -6.89 26.51
C ASP A 539 10.17 -6.15 25.64
N CYS A 540 10.13 -6.32 24.31
CA CYS A 540 11.05 -5.60 23.41
C CYS A 540 10.82 -4.10 23.39
N HIS A 541 9.55 -3.67 23.54
CA HIS A 541 9.24 -2.25 23.67
C HIS A 541 9.82 -1.67 24.96
N THR A 542 9.60 -2.33 26.10
CA THR A 542 10.17 -1.94 27.39
C THR A 542 11.71 -1.97 27.34
N ALA A 543 12.30 -3.02 26.77
CA ALA A 543 13.74 -3.10 26.58
C ALA A 543 14.29 -1.93 25.77
N ALA A 544 13.63 -1.53 24.67
CA ALA A 544 14.05 -0.40 23.85
C ALA A 544 14.00 0.93 24.62
N LYS A 545 13.00 1.14 25.52
CA LYS A 545 12.96 2.30 26.43
C LYS A 545 14.22 2.33 27.30
N TYR A 546 14.54 1.22 27.98
CA TYR A 546 15.74 1.13 28.83
C TYR A 546 17.04 1.24 28.03
N MET A 547 17.13 0.65 26.81
CA MET A 547 18.29 0.80 25.95
C MET A 547 18.52 2.27 25.54
N SER A 548 17.44 3.00 25.26
CA SER A 548 17.52 4.43 24.93
C SER A 548 18.03 5.25 26.13
N LEU A 549 17.59 4.92 27.34
CA LEU A 549 17.99 5.55 28.59
C LEU A 549 19.46 5.28 28.92
N VAL A 550 19.87 4.00 28.93
CA VAL A 550 21.23 3.57 29.28
C VAL A 550 22.28 4.13 28.33
N ARG A 551 21.99 4.14 27.05
CA ARG A 551 22.94 4.60 26.01
C ARG A 551 22.76 6.08 25.62
N GLY A 552 21.76 6.78 26.15
CA GLY A 552 21.46 8.17 25.83
C GLY A 552 21.22 8.39 24.32
N ARG A 553 20.56 7.41 23.66
CA ARG A 553 20.38 7.43 22.20
C ARG A 553 18.92 7.34 21.81
N GLU A 554 18.56 8.08 20.75
CA GLU A 554 17.26 7.95 20.13
C GLU A 554 17.17 6.64 19.34
N ILE A 555 16.12 5.87 19.57
CA ILE A 555 15.82 4.63 18.86
C ILE A 555 14.47 4.79 18.18
N PHE A 556 14.44 4.59 16.86
CA PHE A 556 13.22 4.52 16.06
C PHE A 556 13.00 3.05 15.69
N LEU A 557 11.90 2.49 16.14
CA LEU A 557 11.51 1.13 15.82
C LEU A 557 10.18 1.18 15.06
N ARG A 558 10.20 0.81 13.79
CA ARG A 558 9.00 0.64 12.98
C ARG A 558 8.58 -0.81 13.03
N ASP A 559 7.36 -1.06 13.44
CA ASP A 559 6.71 -2.35 13.34
C ASP A 559 5.68 -2.38 12.20
N GLY A 560 4.90 -3.46 12.08
CA GLY A 560 3.89 -3.58 11.04
C GLY A 560 2.77 -2.52 11.08
N ALA A 561 2.63 -1.78 12.20
CA ALA A 561 1.52 -0.85 12.42
C ALA A 561 1.97 0.61 12.50
N ARG A 562 3.09 0.90 13.18
CA ARG A 562 3.50 2.28 13.46
C ARG A 562 4.98 2.41 13.80
N PHE A 563 5.44 3.67 14.04
CA PHE A 563 6.72 3.97 14.66
C PHE A 563 6.62 4.10 16.17
N HIS A 564 7.64 3.58 16.83
CA HIS A 564 7.95 3.82 18.23
C HIS A 564 9.24 4.64 18.29
N HIS A 565 9.17 5.85 18.81
CA HIS A 565 10.33 6.70 19.00
C HIS A 565 10.69 6.71 20.50
N PHE A 566 11.77 6.05 20.82
CA PHE A 566 12.29 5.96 22.18
C PHE A 566 13.37 7.02 22.40
N ARG A 567 13.21 7.78 23.47
CA ARG A 567 14.14 8.81 23.89
C ARG A 567 14.11 8.93 25.41
N GLU A 568 15.30 8.91 26.03
CA GLU A 568 15.45 9.11 27.48
C GLU A 568 14.55 8.20 28.34
N GLY A 569 14.29 6.97 27.87
CA GLY A 569 13.44 5.99 28.56
C GLY A 569 11.94 6.10 28.28
N GLU A 570 11.51 7.09 27.48
CA GLU A 570 10.12 7.26 27.09
C GLU A 570 9.87 6.83 25.65
N CYS A 571 8.62 6.52 25.32
CA CYS A 571 8.19 6.24 23.96
C CYS A 571 7.11 7.22 23.52
N SER A 572 7.17 7.68 22.26
CA SER A 572 6.16 8.54 21.64
C SER A 572 4.75 7.96 21.63
N CYS A 573 4.60 6.66 21.83
CA CYS A 573 3.30 6.00 21.88
C CYS A 573 2.58 6.15 23.22
N ASN A 574 3.22 6.71 24.26
CA ASN A 574 2.72 6.82 25.63
C ASN A 574 2.17 5.50 26.18
N ASP A 575 2.77 4.38 25.76
CA ASP A 575 2.38 3.01 26.10
C ASP A 575 0.92 2.64 25.76
N CYS A 576 0.26 3.45 24.93
CA CYS A 576 -1.14 3.23 24.48
C CYS A 576 -1.36 2.03 23.55
N TRP A 577 -0.39 1.15 23.39
CA TRP A 577 -0.48 0.03 22.47
C TRP A 577 -0.23 -1.34 23.12
N GLN A 578 0.07 -1.35 24.39
CA GLN A 578 0.35 -2.56 25.18
C GLN A 578 -0.87 -3.41 25.39
#